data_89f0dd6d6f291f16457ac42b1f70d876
#
_entry.id   89f0dd6d6f291f16457ac42b1f70d876
#
_cell.length_a   1.000
_cell.length_b   1.000
_cell.length_c   1.000
_cell.angle_alpha   90.00
_cell.angle_beta   90.00
_cell.angle_gamma   90.00
#
_symmetry.space_group_name_H-M   'P 1'
#
loop_
_entity.id
_entity.type
_entity.pdbx_description
1 polymer ?
#
loop_
_entity_poly.entity_id
_entity_poly.type
_entity_poly.pdbx_seq_one_letter_code
_entity_poly.pdbx_strand_id
1 'polypeptide(L)'
;MISPKDYGTEYGPLKVGPQRIELPNGMSLSYPDLRYADGEFIYTTQKGIVRTYGPRLAENVIQALARIVITDQMLEVHALPEVDVVLQVHDEIIALGSKLDSDVTMEKILNIMKTPPSWCTDLPLDAEGGVSQVYDK
;
A
#
# COMPACT_ATOMS: atom_id res chain seq x y z
N MET A 1 -19.56 -8.03 -1.01
CA MET A 1 -18.91 -9.17 -1.69
C MET A 1 -18.88 -8.90 -3.19
N ILE A 2 -17.84 -9.30 -3.90
CA ILE A 2 -17.73 -9.10 -5.34
C ILE A 2 -18.76 -9.97 -6.05
N SER A 3 -19.91 -9.41 -6.41
CA SER A 3 -20.92 -10.09 -7.19
C SER A 3 -21.07 -9.41 -8.57
N PRO A 4 -21.66 -10.07 -9.57
CA PRO A 4 -21.89 -9.42 -10.86
C PRO A 4 -22.70 -8.12 -10.78
N LYS A 5 -23.49 -7.93 -9.73
CA LYS A 5 -24.24 -6.71 -9.47
C LYS A 5 -23.37 -5.54 -9.05
N ASP A 6 -22.19 -5.83 -8.51
CA ASP A 6 -21.24 -4.82 -8.02
C ASP A 6 -20.20 -4.41 -9.08
N TYR A 7 -20.21 -5.07 -10.27
CA TYR A 7 -19.27 -4.73 -11.33
C TYR A 7 -19.44 -3.30 -11.83
N GLY A 8 -18.35 -2.55 -11.85
CA GLY A 8 -18.34 -1.14 -12.18
C GLY A 8 -18.66 -0.21 -10.99
N THR A 9 -18.99 -0.76 -9.82
CA THR A 9 -19.21 0.05 -8.62
C THR A 9 -17.89 0.55 -8.07
N GLU A 10 -17.87 1.82 -7.70
CA GLU A 10 -16.72 2.48 -7.07
C GLU A 10 -16.98 2.61 -5.57
N TYR A 11 -15.95 2.29 -4.78
CA TYR A 11 -15.92 2.44 -3.33
C TYR A 11 -14.70 3.30 -2.96
N GLY A 12 -14.89 4.62 -2.90
CA GLY A 12 -13.78 5.53 -2.76
C GLY A 12 -12.78 5.35 -3.91
N PRO A 13 -11.49 5.07 -3.62
CA PRO A 13 -10.47 4.88 -4.65
C PRO A 13 -10.48 3.49 -5.32
N LEU A 14 -11.42 2.63 -4.95
CA LEU A 14 -11.50 1.25 -5.41
C LEU A 14 -12.59 1.07 -6.47
N LYS A 15 -12.35 0.21 -7.45
CA LYS A 15 -13.35 -0.17 -8.42
C LYS A 15 -13.50 -1.69 -8.50
N VAL A 16 -14.74 -2.15 -8.37
CA VAL A 16 -15.06 -3.58 -8.46
C VAL A 16 -15.22 -3.99 -9.93
N GLY A 17 -14.41 -4.93 -10.35
CA GLY A 17 -14.47 -5.57 -11.66
C GLY A 17 -14.79 -7.06 -11.58
N PRO A 18 -14.91 -7.74 -12.74
CA PRO A 18 -15.07 -9.18 -12.77
C PRO A 18 -13.90 -9.88 -12.09
N GLN A 19 -14.16 -10.53 -10.96
CA GLN A 19 -13.18 -11.31 -10.19
C GLN A 19 -11.93 -10.52 -9.77
N ARG A 20 -12.03 -9.19 -9.66
CA ARG A 20 -10.94 -8.32 -9.25
C ARG A 20 -11.44 -7.05 -8.55
N ILE A 21 -10.55 -6.47 -7.77
CA ILE A 21 -10.71 -5.13 -7.19
C ILE A 21 -9.56 -4.28 -7.74
N GLU A 22 -9.87 -3.24 -8.49
CA GLU A 22 -8.90 -2.30 -9.02
C GLU A 22 -8.51 -1.30 -7.93
N LEU A 23 -7.21 -1.01 -7.83
CA LEU A 23 -6.59 -0.15 -6.84
C LEU A 23 -6.25 1.22 -7.44
N PRO A 24 -6.05 2.28 -6.63
CA PRO A 24 -5.84 3.64 -7.12
C PRO A 24 -4.60 3.83 -7.99
N ASN A 25 -3.61 2.96 -7.90
CA ASN A 25 -2.40 2.97 -8.73
C ASN A 25 -2.53 2.17 -10.05
N GLY A 26 -3.73 1.70 -10.39
CA GLY A 26 -3.99 0.91 -11.60
C GLY A 26 -3.70 -0.58 -11.46
N MET A 27 -3.14 -1.03 -10.35
CA MET A 27 -3.02 -2.46 -10.04
C MET A 27 -4.36 -3.05 -9.63
N SER A 28 -4.45 -4.37 -9.52
CA SER A 28 -5.66 -5.03 -9.03
C SER A 28 -5.36 -6.24 -8.17
N LEU A 29 -6.22 -6.46 -7.19
CA LEU A 29 -6.32 -7.72 -6.47
C LEU A 29 -7.20 -8.67 -7.28
N SER A 30 -6.66 -9.82 -7.64
CA SER A 30 -7.33 -10.80 -8.50
C SER A 30 -7.84 -11.99 -7.69
N TYR A 31 -9.07 -12.39 -7.98
CA TYR A 31 -9.74 -13.55 -7.35
C TYR A 31 -10.33 -14.45 -8.45
N PRO A 32 -9.48 -15.16 -9.21
CA PRO A 32 -9.93 -15.96 -10.33
C PRO A 32 -10.93 -17.03 -9.90
N ASP A 33 -11.99 -17.20 -10.68
CA ASP A 33 -13.04 -18.19 -10.42
C ASP A 33 -13.68 -18.05 -9.04
N LEU A 34 -13.83 -16.80 -8.55
CA LEU A 34 -14.48 -16.51 -7.27
C LEU A 34 -15.94 -16.97 -7.32
N ARG A 35 -16.28 -17.92 -6.48
CA ARG A 35 -17.62 -18.50 -6.40
C ARG A 35 -17.97 -18.90 -4.97
N TYR A 36 -19.25 -19.09 -4.74
CA TYR A 36 -19.76 -19.66 -3.51
C TYR A 36 -19.97 -21.15 -3.70
N ALA A 37 -19.33 -21.98 -2.88
CA ALA A 37 -19.43 -23.43 -2.91
C ALA A 37 -19.34 -23.99 -1.47
N ASP A 38 -20.17 -24.97 -1.16
CA ASP A 38 -20.17 -25.67 0.13
C ASP A 38 -20.23 -24.74 1.38
N GLY A 39 -20.99 -23.64 1.26
CA GLY A 39 -21.16 -22.69 2.38
C GLY A 39 -20.05 -21.64 2.50
N GLU A 40 -19.07 -21.62 1.62
CA GLU A 40 -17.91 -20.73 1.66
C GLU A 40 -17.63 -20.08 0.30
N PHE A 41 -16.93 -18.94 0.31
CA PHE A 41 -16.35 -18.37 -0.90
C PHE A 41 -14.98 -18.97 -1.18
N ILE A 42 -14.80 -19.38 -2.41
CA ILE A 42 -13.53 -19.96 -2.88
C ILE A 42 -13.09 -19.25 -4.15
N TYR A 43 -11.79 -19.17 -4.36
CA TYR A 43 -11.19 -18.72 -5.62
C TYR A 43 -9.96 -19.59 -5.94
N THR A 44 -9.54 -19.55 -7.20
CA THR A 44 -8.46 -20.41 -7.71
C THR A 44 -7.14 -19.60 -7.75
N THR A 45 -6.06 -20.22 -7.28
CA THR A 45 -4.69 -19.71 -7.40
C THR A 45 -3.81 -20.74 -8.09
N GLN A 46 -2.60 -20.34 -8.43
CA GLN A 46 -1.60 -21.29 -8.97
C GLN A 46 -1.28 -22.46 -8.02
N LYS A 47 -1.48 -22.25 -6.71
CA LYS A 47 -1.26 -23.27 -5.66
C LYS A 47 -2.50 -24.11 -5.34
N GLY A 48 -3.64 -23.83 -6.00
CA GLY A 48 -4.90 -24.51 -5.79
C GLY A 48 -6.04 -23.61 -5.34
N ILE A 49 -7.08 -24.20 -4.79
CA ILE A 49 -8.29 -23.51 -4.35
C ILE A 49 -8.03 -22.90 -2.97
N VAL A 50 -8.38 -21.63 -2.81
CA VAL A 50 -8.27 -20.87 -1.56
C VAL A 50 -9.66 -20.48 -1.10
N ARG A 51 -9.94 -20.72 0.19
CA ARG A 51 -11.16 -20.25 0.86
C ARG A 51 -11.01 -18.81 1.30
N THR A 52 -12.08 -18.04 1.17
CA THR A 52 -12.09 -16.63 1.56
C THR A 52 -13.45 -16.22 2.12
N TYR A 53 -13.49 -15.04 2.72
CA TYR A 53 -14.70 -14.44 3.28
C TYR A 53 -14.56 -12.91 3.30
N GLY A 54 -15.66 -12.20 3.49
CA GLY A 54 -15.69 -10.74 3.37
C GLY A 54 -14.59 -9.99 4.15
N PRO A 55 -14.43 -10.23 5.46
CA PRO A 55 -13.37 -9.60 6.25
C PRO A 55 -11.97 -9.84 5.71
N ARG A 56 -11.68 -11.03 5.19
CA ARG A 56 -10.36 -11.32 4.59
C ARG A 56 -10.12 -10.57 3.28
N LEU A 57 -11.17 -10.38 2.48
CA LEU A 57 -11.07 -9.53 1.28
C LEU A 57 -10.82 -8.07 1.66
N ALA A 58 -11.51 -7.57 2.70
CA ALA A 58 -11.29 -6.23 3.22
C ALA A 58 -9.86 -6.05 3.76
N GLU A 59 -9.34 -7.01 4.51
CA GLU A 59 -7.94 -7.02 4.97
C GLU A 59 -6.96 -6.95 3.80
N ASN A 60 -7.14 -7.75 2.77
CA ASN A 60 -6.30 -7.74 1.57
C ASN A 60 -6.29 -6.35 0.90
N VAL A 61 -7.45 -5.71 0.81
CA VAL A 61 -7.58 -4.36 0.25
C VAL A 61 -6.83 -3.35 1.11
N ILE A 62 -7.03 -3.36 2.43
CA ILE A 62 -6.37 -2.41 3.35
C ILE A 62 -4.85 -2.58 3.29
N GLN A 63 -4.35 -3.81 3.29
CA GLN A 63 -2.91 -4.09 3.16
C GLN A 63 -2.35 -3.60 1.81
N ALA A 64 -3.10 -3.80 0.72
CA ALA A 64 -2.70 -3.32 -0.59
C ALA A 64 -2.66 -1.79 -0.67
N LEU A 65 -3.65 -1.09 -0.11
CA LEU A 65 -3.68 0.37 -0.04
C LEU A 65 -2.52 0.92 0.81
N ALA A 66 -2.26 0.34 1.97
CA ALA A 66 -1.13 0.72 2.82
C ALA A 66 0.21 0.54 2.07
N ARG A 67 0.35 -0.55 1.29
CA ARG A 67 1.53 -0.79 0.47
C ARG A 67 1.70 0.25 -0.64
N ILE A 68 0.61 0.73 -1.23
CA ILE A 68 0.65 1.81 -2.23
C ILE A 68 1.17 3.09 -1.57
N VAL A 69 0.61 3.48 -0.43
CA VAL A 69 1.03 4.70 0.29
C VAL A 69 2.53 4.69 0.55
N ILE A 70 3.05 3.65 1.22
CA ILE A 70 4.48 3.61 1.58
C ILE A 70 5.39 3.51 0.34
N THR A 71 4.94 2.87 -0.74
CA THR A 71 5.72 2.76 -1.97
C THR A 71 5.81 4.10 -2.70
N ASP A 72 4.71 4.84 -2.79
CA ASP A 72 4.68 6.16 -3.40
C ASP A 72 5.56 7.14 -2.60
N GLN A 73 5.44 7.13 -1.27
CA GLN A 73 6.29 7.92 -0.37
C GLN A 73 7.77 7.56 -0.52
N MET A 74 8.09 6.27 -0.62
CA MET A 74 9.47 5.81 -0.85
C MET A 74 10.05 6.35 -2.16
N LEU A 75 9.25 6.39 -3.23
CA LEU A 75 9.67 6.95 -4.52
C LEU A 75 9.90 8.47 -4.43
N GLU A 76 9.06 9.19 -3.68
CA GLU A 76 9.26 10.62 -3.42
C GLU A 76 10.51 10.89 -2.59
N VAL A 77 10.78 10.07 -1.57
CA VAL A 77 12.01 10.17 -0.77
C VAL A 77 13.23 9.91 -1.64
N HIS A 78 13.19 8.89 -2.50
CA HIS A 78 14.30 8.56 -3.41
C HIS A 78 14.53 9.64 -4.47
N ALA A 79 13.52 10.44 -4.80
CA ALA A 79 13.64 11.58 -5.72
C ALA A 79 14.31 12.82 -5.08
N LEU A 80 14.52 12.84 -3.77
CA LEU A 80 15.24 13.93 -3.11
C LEU A 80 16.73 13.94 -3.53
N PRO A 81 17.32 15.13 -3.78
CA PRO A 81 18.74 15.23 -4.10
C PRO A 81 19.61 14.61 -2.99
N GLU A 82 20.62 13.85 -3.39
CA GLU A 82 21.60 13.23 -2.47
C GLU A 82 20.99 12.28 -1.42
N VAL A 83 19.83 11.71 -1.71
CA VAL A 83 19.15 10.72 -0.87
C VAL A 83 18.99 9.42 -1.63
N ASP A 84 19.52 8.34 -1.07
CA ASP A 84 19.38 6.99 -1.61
C ASP A 84 18.57 6.14 -0.64
N VAL A 85 17.40 5.68 -1.05
CA VAL A 85 16.63 4.68 -0.30
C VAL A 85 17.32 3.33 -0.45
N VAL A 86 17.74 2.76 0.67
CA VAL A 86 18.50 1.51 0.70
C VAL A 86 17.71 0.31 1.21
N LEU A 87 16.66 0.55 2.00
CA LEU A 87 15.84 -0.52 2.56
C LEU A 87 14.42 0.01 2.86
N GLN A 88 13.44 -0.86 2.71
CA GLN A 88 12.08 -0.63 3.14
C GLN A 88 11.58 -1.88 3.88
N VAL A 89 11.14 -1.69 5.12
CA VAL A 89 10.63 -2.76 5.97
C VAL A 89 9.26 -2.34 6.51
N HIS A 90 8.21 -3.04 6.09
CA HIS A 90 6.82 -2.69 6.42
C HIS A 90 6.49 -1.23 6.10
N ASP A 91 6.39 -0.38 7.10
CA ASP A 91 6.10 1.06 7.06
C ASP A 91 7.34 1.93 7.32
N GLU A 92 8.52 1.34 7.40
CA GLU A 92 9.80 1.99 7.64
C GLU A 92 10.58 2.17 6.33
N ILE A 93 11.13 3.36 6.13
CA ILE A 93 12.05 3.68 5.02
C ILE A 93 13.41 4.01 5.61
N ILE A 94 14.46 3.36 5.12
CA ILE A 94 15.83 3.64 5.47
C ILE A 94 16.53 4.24 4.27
N ALA A 95 17.05 5.44 4.46
CA ALA A 95 17.73 6.18 3.41
C ALA A 95 19.11 6.64 3.87
N LEU A 96 20.04 6.69 2.94
CA LEU A 96 21.36 7.31 3.10
C LEU A 96 21.32 8.72 2.56
N GLY A 97 21.94 9.64 3.25
CA GLY A 97 22.03 11.04 2.85
C GLY A 97 23.33 11.70 3.35
N SER A 98 23.53 12.96 2.95
CA SER A 98 24.67 13.75 3.40
C SER A 98 24.59 14.02 4.89
N LYS A 99 25.70 13.85 5.60
CA LYS A 99 25.80 14.15 7.03
C LYS A 99 25.65 15.65 7.32
N LEU A 100 26.02 16.50 6.38
CA LEU A 100 25.97 17.96 6.55
C LEU A 100 24.54 18.50 6.61
N ASP A 101 23.64 17.87 5.86
CA ASP A 101 22.24 18.30 5.70
C ASP A 101 21.25 17.31 6.31
N SER A 102 21.71 16.47 7.24
CA SER A 102 20.92 15.36 7.78
C SER A 102 19.60 15.79 8.41
N ASP A 103 19.59 16.89 9.17
CA ASP A 103 18.38 17.37 9.84
C ASP A 103 17.36 17.94 8.84
N VAL A 104 17.82 18.70 7.85
CA VAL A 104 16.97 19.23 6.76
C VAL A 104 16.41 18.10 5.90
N THR A 105 17.24 17.11 5.61
CA THR A 105 16.83 15.93 4.86
C THR A 105 15.79 15.11 5.62
N MET A 106 15.99 14.91 6.92
CA MET A 106 15.04 14.22 7.79
C MET A 106 13.69 14.94 7.83
N GLU A 107 13.69 16.26 7.96
CA GLU A 107 12.46 17.05 7.94
C GLU A 107 11.69 16.86 6.61
N LYS A 108 12.38 16.88 5.48
CA LYS A 108 11.77 16.63 4.17
C LYS A 108 11.17 15.23 4.07
N ILE A 109 11.89 14.20 4.53
CA ILE A 109 11.40 12.81 4.54
C ILE A 109 10.15 12.71 5.41
N LEU A 110 10.16 13.25 6.62
CA LEU A 110 9.00 13.22 7.50
C LEU A 110 7.79 13.96 6.91
N ASN A 111 8.01 15.07 6.21
CA ASN A 111 6.93 15.79 5.53
C ASN A 111 6.32 14.94 4.39
N ILE A 112 7.14 14.23 3.61
CA ILE A 112 6.66 13.30 2.59
C ILE A 112 5.83 12.19 3.24
N MET A 113 6.33 11.57 4.31
CA MET A 113 5.65 10.46 4.97
C MET A 113 4.36 10.85 5.70
N LYS A 114 4.21 12.12 6.08
CA LYS A 114 2.98 12.67 6.68
C LYS A 114 1.97 13.17 5.64
N THR A 115 2.35 13.24 4.37
CA THR A 115 1.49 13.73 3.31
C THR A 115 0.57 12.60 2.84
N PRO A 116 -0.77 12.77 2.93
CA PRO A 116 -1.72 11.79 2.46
C PRO A 116 -1.73 11.69 0.94
N PRO A 117 -2.08 10.52 0.37
CA PRO A 117 -2.15 10.35 -1.07
C PRO A 117 -3.33 11.13 -1.66
N SER A 118 -3.23 11.50 -2.94
CA SER A 118 -4.26 12.29 -3.65
C SER A 118 -5.63 11.59 -3.72
N TRP A 119 -5.65 10.27 -3.66
CA TRP A 119 -6.88 9.47 -3.69
C TRP A 119 -7.54 9.28 -2.30
N CYS A 120 -6.89 9.77 -1.21
CA CYS A 120 -7.44 9.76 0.15
C CYS A 120 -6.82 10.91 0.96
N THR A 121 -7.25 12.14 0.69
CA THR A 121 -6.64 13.37 1.23
C THR A 121 -6.91 13.61 2.71
N ASP A 122 -7.88 12.93 3.27
CA ASP A 122 -8.25 12.96 4.70
C ASP A 122 -7.64 11.82 5.52
N LEU A 123 -6.77 11.00 4.91
CA LEU A 123 -6.08 9.93 5.61
C LEU A 123 -5.12 10.51 6.67
N PRO A 124 -5.34 10.23 7.97
CA PRO A 124 -4.46 10.73 9.02
C PRO A 124 -3.16 9.93 9.03
N LEU A 125 -2.10 10.52 8.49
CA LEU A 125 -0.75 9.96 8.52
C LEU A 125 0.12 10.70 9.52
N ASP A 126 0.95 9.93 10.22
CA ASP A 126 2.04 10.47 11.04
C ASP A 126 3.31 9.65 10.83
N ALA A 127 4.46 10.26 11.08
CA ALA A 127 5.75 9.62 10.93
C ALA A 127 6.75 10.17 11.94
N GLU A 128 7.59 9.30 12.44
CA GLU A 128 8.73 9.62 13.29
C GLU A 128 10.01 9.11 12.63
N GLY A 129 11.13 9.71 12.95
CA GLY A 129 12.41 9.29 12.39
C GLY A 129 13.59 9.85 13.17
N GLY A 130 14.74 9.26 12.94
CA GLY A 130 16.01 9.67 13.57
C GLY A 130 17.17 9.56 12.59
N VAL A 131 18.21 10.33 12.84
CA VAL A 131 19.47 10.29 12.10
C VAL A 131 20.50 9.51 12.91
N SER A 132 21.11 8.51 12.29
CA SER A 132 22.18 7.71 12.90
C SER A 132 23.28 7.43 11.89
N GLN A 133 24.48 7.10 12.36
CA GLN A 133 25.59 6.67 11.51
C GLN A 133 25.58 5.16 11.22
N VAL A 134 24.74 4.42 11.94
CA VAL A 134 24.55 2.98 11.79
C VAL A 134 23.06 2.70 11.84
N TYR A 135 22.63 1.64 11.15
CA TYR A 135 21.27 1.15 11.31
C TYR A 135 21.11 0.60 12.72
N ASP A 136 20.27 1.24 13.50
CA ASP A 136 19.92 0.88 14.86
C ASP A 136 18.39 0.79 14.95
N LYS A 137 17.89 -0.27 15.58
CA LYS A 137 16.46 -0.56 15.65
C LYS A 137 16.00 -0.62 17.08
#